data_5ee65d609fa4ee945f43eeca7bd0ef68
#
_entry.id   5ee65d609fa4ee945f43eeca7bd0ef68
#
_cell.length_a   1.000
_cell.length_b   1.000
_cell.length_c   1.000
_cell.angle_alpha   90.00
_cell.angle_beta   90.00
_cell.angle_gamma   90.00
#
_symmetry.space_group_name_H-M   'P 1'
#
loop_
_entity.id
_entity.type
_entity.pdbx_description
1 polymer ?
#
loop_
_entity_poly.entity_id
_entity_poly.type
_entity_poly.pdbx_seq_one_letter_code
_entity_poly.pdbx_strand_id
1 'polypeptide(L)'
;MNYKVLNSFLLLLAGTVSSEAYAACAPTGRFTSVDVSMAVGRVVVRPSDAVGKVLKKATFPIKANGSTYDCGWGGGTLEAVLSQNHSISPMGNSVYSTNIDGIGIRLYREAPTAPGFADYYPYRRTATGRRVLADGFFIVEIVKTANSTGSGALVPGQYSSYRSVEYPGYPFLTSTVYGNAITIASSSCEIMGNINKTVNLPTVNKADFKGVGSVQGEQAFDLNILCNGGKNPTGYEETNKISLSFDYDAAGTGMQNVLANTNSSGTSASGVGVQLLSQYKNANRVIVKNDKLELGTLKSNDNIQYNVPMTARYYQTATKVMPGKVRAMATVTIEYD
;
A
#
# COMPACT_ATOMS: atom_id res chain seq x y z
N MET A 1 -105.35 -13.01 11.01
CA MET A 1 -104.55 -12.24 9.98
C MET A 1 -103.33 -11.67 10.69
N ASN A 2 -102.21 -12.37 10.65
CA ASN A 2 -100.98 -12.01 11.38
C ASN A 2 -99.98 -11.45 10.45
N TYR A 3 -99.54 -10.20 10.65
CA TYR A 3 -98.41 -9.58 10.00
C TYR A 3 -97.17 -9.74 10.88
N LYS A 4 -96.16 -10.47 10.37
CA LYS A 4 -94.85 -10.53 10.97
C LYS A 4 -94.00 -9.34 10.42
N VAL A 5 -93.56 -8.52 11.33
CA VAL A 5 -92.59 -7.45 11.04
C VAL A 5 -91.24 -8.06 11.01
N LEU A 6 -90.52 -7.93 9.88
CA LEU A 6 -89.16 -8.44 9.69
C LEU A 6 -88.21 -7.26 9.95
N ASN A 7 -87.51 -7.30 11.10
CA ASN A 7 -86.45 -6.37 11.43
C ASN A 7 -85.16 -6.76 10.67
N SER A 8 -84.78 -5.97 9.67
CA SER A 8 -83.45 -6.08 9.03
C SER A 8 -82.41 -5.35 9.86
N PHE A 9 -81.55 -6.09 10.50
CA PHE A 9 -80.33 -5.57 11.16
C PHE A 9 -79.26 -5.37 10.08
N LEU A 10 -78.96 -4.10 9.73
CA LEU A 10 -77.85 -3.75 8.84
C LEU A 10 -76.58 -3.70 9.68
N LEU A 11 -75.74 -4.75 9.60
CA LEU A 11 -74.39 -4.76 10.17
C LEU A 11 -73.48 -3.92 9.27
N LEU A 12 -73.12 -2.72 9.74
CA LEU A 12 -71.98 -1.93 9.17
C LEU A 12 -70.68 -2.63 9.59
N LEU A 13 -70.04 -3.38 8.68
CA LEU A 13 -68.64 -3.73 8.80
C LEU A 13 -67.79 -2.48 8.57
N ALA A 14 -67.36 -1.83 9.63
CA ALA A 14 -66.25 -0.85 9.56
C ALA A 14 -64.95 -1.62 9.32
N GLY A 15 -64.57 -1.76 8.05
CA GLY A 15 -63.23 -2.26 7.68
C GLY A 15 -62.20 -1.26 8.17
N THR A 16 -61.47 -1.61 9.24
CA THR A 16 -60.25 -0.91 9.62
C THR A 16 -59.22 -1.19 8.55
N VAL A 17 -59.01 -0.26 7.63
CA VAL A 17 -57.84 -0.23 6.75
C VAL A 17 -56.65 0.03 7.68
N SER A 18 -56.03 -1.02 8.19
CA SER A 18 -54.71 -0.91 8.81
C SER A 18 -53.75 -0.47 7.72
N SER A 19 -53.45 0.82 7.65
CA SER A 19 -52.30 1.32 6.90
C SER A 19 -51.06 0.71 7.56
N GLU A 20 -50.53 -0.33 6.96
CA GLU A 20 -49.20 -0.83 7.33
C GLU A 20 -48.23 0.37 7.12
N ALA A 21 -47.81 0.97 8.23
CA ALA A 21 -46.79 1.98 8.19
C ALA A 21 -45.49 1.26 7.79
N TYR A 22 -45.16 1.26 6.49
CA TYR A 22 -43.90 0.77 6.02
C TYR A 22 -42.79 1.56 6.70
N ALA A 23 -41.98 0.87 7.47
CA ALA A 23 -40.77 1.40 8.07
C ALA A 23 -39.78 1.74 6.94
N ALA A 24 -39.63 3.02 6.61
CA ALA A 24 -38.79 3.47 5.49
C ALA A 24 -38.06 4.75 5.87
N CYS A 25 -36.83 4.87 5.39
CA CYS A 25 -36.05 6.10 5.45
C CYS A 25 -36.14 6.83 4.11
N ALA A 26 -37.07 7.79 3.98
CA ALA A 26 -37.31 8.55 2.74
C ALA A 26 -36.36 9.76 2.60
N PRO A 27 -35.80 10.01 1.41
CA PRO A 27 -35.03 11.22 1.18
C PRO A 27 -35.90 12.46 1.28
N THR A 28 -35.39 13.54 1.88
CA THR A 28 -36.15 14.78 2.08
C THR A 28 -35.48 15.95 1.41
N GLY A 29 -36.33 16.88 0.87
CA GLY A 29 -35.83 18.09 0.25
C GLY A 29 -34.91 17.85 -0.96
N ARG A 30 -33.95 18.74 -1.14
CA ARG A 30 -32.94 18.63 -2.19
C ARG A 30 -31.85 17.63 -1.71
N PHE A 31 -31.85 16.42 -2.25
CA PHE A 31 -30.94 15.37 -1.86
C PHE A 31 -29.80 15.24 -2.87
N THR A 32 -28.56 15.26 -2.38
CA THR A 32 -27.35 15.01 -3.18
C THR A 32 -26.43 14.03 -2.47
N SER A 33 -25.78 13.16 -3.21
CA SER A 33 -24.82 12.22 -2.67
C SER A 33 -23.45 12.88 -2.46
N VAL A 34 -22.73 12.44 -1.43
CA VAL A 34 -21.29 12.71 -1.29
C VAL A 34 -20.53 11.54 -1.93
N ASP A 35 -19.60 11.84 -2.83
CA ASP A 35 -18.72 10.82 -3.40
C ASP A 35 -17.30 10.93 -2.87
N VAL A 36 -16.73 9.81 -2.47
CA VAL A 36 -15.32 9.69 -2.08
C VAL A 36 -14.52 9.18 -3.28
N SER A 37 -13.70 10.05 -3.86
CA SER A 37 -12.72 9.65 -4.86
C SER A 37 -11.58 8.87 -4.19
N MET A 38 -11.52 7.56 -4.43
CA MET A 38 -10.54 6.66 -3.81
C MET A 38 -9.18 6.72 -4.52
N ALA A 39 -8.48 7.84 -4.41
CA ALA A 39 -7.16 8.05 -5.00
C ALA A 39 -6.04 7.47 -4.11
N VAL A 40 -5.98 6.16 -3.97
CA VAL A 40 -4.97 5.46 -3.15
C VAL A 40 -3.57 5.57 -3.78
N GLY A 41 -3.50 5.69 -5.12
CA GLY A 41 -2.25 5.75 -5.88
C GLY A 41 -1.58 4.39 -6.06
N ARG A 42 -0.28 4.39 -6.31
CA ARG A 42 0.51 3.18 -6.54
C ARG A 42 0.71 2.39 -5.24
N VAL A 43 0.47 1.10 -5.31
CA VAL A 43 0.67 0.10 -4.25
C VAL A 43 1.73 -0.88 -4.71
N VAL A 44 2.85 -0.94 -4.00
CA VAL A 44 3.94 -1.88 -4.30
C VAL A 44 3.77 -3.12 -3.42
N VAL A 45 3.82 -4.29 -4.05
CA VAL A 45 3.80 -5.58 -3.36
C VAL A 45 5.23 -6.12 -3.32
N ARG A 46 5.76 -6.29 -2.13
CA ARG A 46 7.10 -6.86 -1.95
C ARG A 46 7.05 -8.38 -1.91
N PRO A 47 8.11 -9.07 -2.36
CA PRO A 47 8.20 -10.52 -2.28
C PRO A 47 7.98 -11.08 -0.87
N SER A 48 8.53 -10.42 0.15
CA SER A 48 8.42 -10.80 1.57
C SER A 48 7.10 -10.42 2.24
N ASP A 49 6.22 -9.67 1.59
CA ASP A 49 4.95 -9.31 2.19
C ASP A 49 4.11 -10.57 2.47
N ALA A 50 3.73 -10.78 3.72
CA ALA A 50 2.92 -11.92 4.11
C ALA A 50 1.48 -11.79 3.56
N VAL A 51 0.84 -12.92 3.30
CA VAL A 51 -0.61 -12.97 3.06
C VAL A 51 -1.33 -12.42 4.29
N GLY A 52 -2.29 -11.51 4.08
CA GLY A 52 -2.97 -10.78 5.15
C GLY A 52 -2.40 -9.40 5.44
N LYS A 53 -1.25 -9.07 4.92
CA LYS A 53 -0.67 -7.74 5.12
C LYS A 53 -1.49 -6.67 4.43
N VAL A 54 -1.78 -5.58 5.15
CA VAL A 54 -2.28 -4.34 4.56
C VAL A 54 -1.10 -3.67 3.85
N LEU A 55 -1.13 -3.71 2.52
CA LEU A 55 -0.09 -3.16 1.66
C LEU A 55 -0.11 -1.64 1.65
N LYS A 56 -1.33 -1.09 1.65
CA LYS A 56 -1.55 0.35 1.72
C LYS A 56 -2.88 0.66 2.38
N LYS A 57 -2.88 1.70 3.21
CA LYS A 57 -4.07 2.29 3.82
C LYS A 57 -4.15 3.75 3.40
N ALA A 58 -5.33 4.17 2.93
CA ALA A 58 -5.61 5.55 2.57
C ALA A 58 -6.87 6.01 3.30
N THR A 59 -6.86 7.25 3.79
CA THR A 59 -7.95 7.85 4.55
C THR A 59 -8.45 9.09 3.83
N PHE A 60 -9.75 9.16 3.59
CA PHE A 60 -10.41 10.24 2.89
C PHE A 60 -11.43 10.90 3.80
N PRO A 61 -11.41 12.24 3.96
CA PRO A 61 -12.38 12.93 4.79
C PRO A 61 -13.77 12.88 4.15
N ILE A 62 -14.79 12.65 4.99
CA ILE A 62 -16.20 12.79 4.62
C ILE A 62 -16.70 14.08 5.23
N LYS A 63 -17.30 14.95 4.41
CA LYS A 63 -17.99 16.15 4.83
C LYS A 63 -19.47 16.03 4.49
N ALA A 64 -20.31 16.21 5.50
CA ALA A 64 -21.76 16.25 5.33
C ALA A 64 -22.15 17.41 4.40
N ASN A 65 -23.13 17.17 3.53
CA ASN A 65 -23.64 18.15 2.57
C ASN A 65 -25.05 18.61 2.88
N GLY A 66 -25.60 18.24 4.05
CA GLY A 66 -26.93 18.60 4.50
C GLY A 66 -28.07 17.73 3.96
N SER A 67 -27.81 16.77 3.08
CA SER A 67 -28.82 15.81 2.64
C SER A 67 -29.34 14.99 3.80
N THR A 68 -30.64 14.72 3.81
CA THR A 68 -31.32 14.05 4.94
C THR A 68 -32.28 12.97 4.48
N TYR A 69 -32.39 11.94 5.31
CA TYR A 69 -33.50 11.01 5.32
C TYR A 69 -34.43 11.32 6.50
N ASP A 70 -35.72 11.15 6.30
CA ASP A 70 -36.67 11.02 7.37
C ASP A 70 -37.11 9.56 7.49
N CYS A 71 -36.78 8.95 8.61
CA CYS A 71 -37.11 7.54 8.92
C CYS A 71 -38.39 7.45 9.77
N GLY A 72 -39.03 8.58 10.12
CA GLY A 72 -40.24 8.62 10.95
C GLY A 72 -40.07 7.93 12.31
N TRP A 73 -41.17 7.74 13.01
CA TRP A 73 -41.21 7.02 14.30
C TRP A 73 -41.08 5.48 14.11
N GLY A 74 -41.61 4.95 12.98
CA GLY A 74 -41.54 3.53 12.66
C GLY A 74 -40.15 3.06 12.29
N GLY A 75 -39.23 3.99 12.02
CA GLY A 75 -37.86 3.68 11.63
C GLY A 75 -37.73 3.21 10.19
N GLY A 76 -36.54 2.79 9.83
CA GLY A 76 -36.17 2.21 8.53
C GLY A 76 -34.77 1.62 8.62
N THR A 77 -34.28 1.09 7.51
CA THR A 77 -32.94 0.49 7.44
C THR A 77 -32.03 1.29 6.51
N LEU A 78 -30.89 1.69 7.03
CA LEU A 78 -29.78 2.21 6.26
C LEU A 78 -28.77 1.09 6.05
N GLU A 79 -28.33 0.93 4.81
CA GLU A 79 -27.34 -0.09 4.45
C GLU A 79 -26.12 0.50 3.74
N ALA A 80 -24.98 -0.06 4.07
CA ALA A 80 -23.75 0.13 3.35
C ALA A 80 -23.46 -1.14 2.54
N VAL A 81 -23.38 -1.02 1.24
CA VAL A 81 -23.21 -2.15 0.32
C VAL A 81 -22.03 -1.93 -0.60
N LEU A 82 -21.47 -3.03 -1.10
CA LEU A 82 -20.51 -3.01 -2.20
C LEU A 82 -21.28 -2.90 -3.52
N SER A 83 -20.83 -2.05 -4.43
CA SER A 83 -21.53 -1.77 -5.70
C SER A 83 -21.09 -2.70 -6.84
N GLN A 84 -19.91 -3.31 -6.75
CA GLN A 84 -19.42 -4.29 -7.72
C GLN A 84 -19.59 -5.68 -7.14
N ASN A 85 -19.69 -6.70 -8.01
CA ASN A 85 -19.79 -8.11 -7.61
C ASN A 85 -18.44 -8.63 -7.11
N HIS A 86 -17.97 -8.07 -6.01
CA HIS A 86 -16.76 -8.56 -5.35
C HIS A 86 -17.10 -9.74 -4.45
N SER A 87 -16.53 -10.91 -4.72
CA SER A 87 -16.60 -12.03 -3.80
C SER A 87 -15.77 -11.75 -2.55
N ILE A 88 -16.25 -12.24 -1.41
CA ILE A 88 -15.43 -12.20 -0.20
C ILE A 88 -14.17 -13.03 -0.41
N SER A 89 -13.02 -12.47 -0.03
CA SER A 89 -11.76 -13.20 -0.09
C SER A 89 -11.77 -14.40 0.85
N PRO A 90 -11.09 -15.51 0.52
CA PRO A 90 -10.92 -16.64 1.45
C PRO A 90 -10.37 -16.27 2.82
N MET A 91 -9.72 -15.12 2.94
CA MET A 91 -9.25 -14.58 4.21
C MET A 91 -10.35 -14.10 5.16
N GLY A 92 -11.58 -13.86 4.67
CA GLY A 92 -12.62 -13.24 5.46
C GLY A 92 -12.31 -11.80 5.85
N ASN A 93 -12.68 -11.39 7.08
CA ASN A 93 -12.38 -10.08 7.69
C ASN A 93 -12.79 -8.88 6.82
N SER A 94 -13.91 -8.98 6.11
CA SER A 94 -14.44 -7.94 5.20
C SER A 94 -13.46 -7.55 4.08
N VAL A 95 -12.52 -8.44 3.72
CA VAL A 95 -11.65 -8.30 2.56
C VAL A 95 -12.33 -8.90 1.35
N TYR A 96 -12.46 -8.14 0.29
CA TYR A 96 -13.12 -8.53 -0.96
C TYR A 96 -12.10 -8.63 -2.09
N SER A 97 -12.27 -9.61 -2.96
CA SER A 97 -11.41 -9.83 -4.12
C SER A 97 -11.53 -8.64 -5.09
N THR A 98 -10.43 -8.30 -5.74
CA THR A 98 -10.39 -7.31 -6.81
C THR A 98 -10.22 -8.02 -8.17
N ASN A 99 -10.13 -7.24 -9.25
CA ASN A 99 -9.75 -7.76 -10.57
C ASN A 99 -8.27 -8.14 -10.67
N ILE A 100 -7.48 -7.89 -9.62
CA ILE A 100 -6.06 -8.25 -9.58
C ILE A 100 -5.90 -9.48 -8.69
N ASP A 101 -5.39 -10.56 -9.27
CA ASP A 101 -5.13 -11.82 -8.55
C ASP A 101 -4.30 -11.58 -7.28
N GLY A 102 -4.69 -12.20 -6.18
CA GLY A 102 -3.97 -12.10 -4.91
C GLY A 102 -4.02 -10.73 -4.21
N ILE A 103 -4.86 -9.81 -4.71
CA ILE A 103 -5.09 -8.49 -4.13
C ILE A 103 -6.55 -8.36 -3.73
N GLY A 104 -6.77 -7.98 -2.49
CA GLY A 104 -8.07 -7.65 -1.94
C GLY A 104 -8.21 -6.19 -1.55
N ILE A 105 -9.46 -5.75 -1.45
CA ILE A 105 -9.83 -4.43 -0.96
C ILE A 105 -10.73 -4.55 0.25
N ARG A 106 -10.53 -3.68 1.24
CA ARG A 106 -11.38 -3.56 2.41
C ARG A 106 -11.77 -2.10 2.61
N LEU A 107 -13.05 -1.85 2.75
CA LEU A 107 -13.63 -0.52 2.90
C LEU A 107 -14.15 -0.37 4.33
N TYR A 108 -13.82 0.73 4.96
CA TYR A 108 -14.17 1.04 6.33
C TYR A 108 -14.64 2.49 6.45
N ARG A 109 -15.62 2.72 7.31
CA ARG A 109 -16.10 4.06 7.61
C ARG A 109 -16.10 4.30 9.11
N GLU A 110 -15.63 5.46 9.52
CA GLU A 110 -15.74 5.93 10.90
C GLU A 110 -16.30 7.36 10.93
N ALA A 111 -17.06 7.68 11.97
CA ALA A 111 -17.60 9.00 12.22
C ALA A 111 -17.39 9.34 13.71
N PRO A 112 -16.31 10.05 14.05
CA PRO A 112 -15.97 10.37 15.45
C PRO A 112 -17.03 11.18 16.17
N THR A 113 -17.83 11.98 15.43
CA THR A 113 -18.94 12.79 15.95
C THR A 113 -20.22 11.98 16.21
N ALA A 114 -20.27 10.72 15.76
CA ALA A 114 -21.35 9.79 16.00
C ALA A 114 -20.80 8.58 16.80
N PRO A 115 -20.85 8.59 18.13
CA PRO A 115 -20.24 7.55 18.97
C PRO A 115 -20.67 6.14 18.55
N GLY A 116 -19.70 5.23 18.41
CA GLY A 116 -19.92 3.85 17.99
C GLY A 116 -20.13 3.66 16.50
N PHE A 117 -19.88 4.69 15.68
CA PHE A 117 -19.93 4.54 14.23
C PHE A 117 -18.53 4.26 13.65
N ALA A 118 -18.20 2.96 13.58
CA ALA A 118 -16.96 2.44 13.05
C ALA A 118 -17.23 1.03 12.49
N ASP A 119 -17.45 0.93 11.15
CA ASP A 119 -17.86 -0.34 10.52
C ASP A 119 -17.13 -0.60 9.20
N TYR A 120 -16.83 -1.88 8.96
CA TYR A 120 -16.43 -2.39 7.66
C TYR A 120 -17.63 -2.64 6.75
N TYR A 121 -17.53 -2.27 5.49
CA TYR A 121 -18.52 -2.63 4.47
C TYR A 121 -18.55 -4.13 4.20
N PRO A 122 -19.73 -4.77 3.97
CA PRO A 122 -21.06 -4.18 4.09
C PRO A 122 -21.58 -4.20 5.55
N TYR A 123 -22.49 -3.29 5.87
CA TYR A 123 -23.20 -3.29 7.15
C TYR A 123 -24.63 -2.75 7.00
N ARG A 124 -25.49 -3.03 7.99
CA ARG A 124 -26.86 -2.50 8.10
C ARG A 124 -27.08 -1.91 9.47
N ARG A 125 -27.87 -0.82 9.53
CA ARG A 125 -28.28 -0.18 10.78
C ARG A 125 -29.70 0.26 10.70
N THR A 126 -30.49 0.02 11.76
CA THR A 126 -31.80 0.61 11.93
C THR A 126 -31.65 2.10 12.27
N ALA A 127 -32.60 2.90 11.80
CA ALA A 127 -32.61 4.34 12.01
C ALA A 127 -34.03 4.83 12.23
N THR A 128 -34.24 5.79 13.13
CA THR A 128 -35.51 6.46 13.40
C THR A 128 -35.33 7.96 13.34
N GLY A 129 -36.40 8.70 13.03
CA GLY A 129 -36.36 10.13 12.91
C GLY A 129 -35.46 10.65 11.79
N ARG A 130 -35.08 11.91 11.88
CA ARG A 130 -34.23 12.54 10.85
C ARG A 130 -32.80 12.09 10.94
N ARG A 131 -32.23 11.69 9.79
CA ARG A 131 -30.85 11.24 9.66
C ARG A 131 -30.09 12.09 8.65
N VAL A 132 -28.85 12.43 8.99
CA VAL A 132 -27.89 13.15 8.15
C VAL A 132 -26.62 12.32 8.03
N LEU A 133 -25.86 12.57 6.95
CA LEU A 133 -24.51 12.02 6.86
C LEU A 133 -23.65 12.69 7.93
N ALA A 134 -23.00 11.90 8.80
CA ALA A 134 -22.06 12.43 9.76
C ALA A 134 -20.70 12.67 9.09
N ASP A 135 -20.04 13.76 9.48
CA ASP A 135 -18.62 14.01 9.17
C ASP A 135 -17.77 12.86 9.72
N GLY A 136 -16.71 12.53 9.01
CA GLY A 136 -15.83 11.43 9.41
C GLY A 136 -14.82 11.09 8.34
N PHE A 137 -14.48 9.80 8.29
CA PHE A 137 -13.46 9.28 7.39
C PHE A 137 -13.96 8.02 6.67
N PHE A 138 -13.60 7.94 5.40
CA PHE A 138 -13.69 6.74 4.59
C PHE A 138 -12.26 6.18 4.40
N ILE A 139 -12.07 4.93 4.76
CA ILE A 139 -10.76 4.32 4.79
C ILE A 139 -10.74 3.15 3.81
N VAL A 140 -9.71 3.14 2.97
CA VAL A 140 -9.47 2.09 1.97
C VAL A 140 -8.20 1.37 2.36
N GLU A 141 -8.27 0.05 2.46
CA GLU A 141 -7.13 -0.81 2.69
C GLU A 141 -6.97 -1.79 1.53
N ILE A 142 -5.78 -1.81 0.94
CA ILE A 142 -5.38 -2.79 -0.07
C ILE A 142 -4.60 -3.89 0.64
N VAL A 143 -5.03 -5.13 0.48
CA VAL A 143 -4.56 -6.28 1.26
C VAL A 143 -4.00 -7.35 0.33
N LYS A 144 -2.86 -7.93 0.68
CA LYS A 144 -2.34 -9.12 0.01
C LYS A 144 -3.14 -10.35 0.42
N THR A 145 -3.75 -11.05 -0.54
CA THR A 145 -4.64 -12.19 -0.28
C THR A 145 -4.09 -13.54 -0.75
N ALA A 146 -3.00 -13.53 -1.50
CA ALA A 146 -2.31 -14.74 -1.94
C ALA A 146 -0.79 -14.52 -2.02
N ASN A 147 -0.03 -15.62 -2.06
CA ASN A 147 1.43 -15.55 -2.21
C ASN A 147 1.83 -14.96 -3.57
N SER A 148 1.17 -15.40 -4.64
CA SER A 148 1.33 -14.84 -5.98
C SER A 148 0.31 -13.72 -6.18
N THR A 149 0.76 -12.58 -6.70
CA THR A 149 -0.07 -11.40 -6.91
C THR A 149 0.07 -10.87 -8.34
N GLY A 150 -1.03 -10.39 -8.88
CA GLY A 150 -1.07 -9.72 -10.17
C GLY A 150 -0.61 -8.26 -10.07
N SER A 151 -0.41 -7.64 -11.23
CA SER A 151 -0.14 -6.20 -11.39
C SER A 151 -1.23 -5.56 -12.25
N GLY A 152 -1.37 -4.25 -12.18
CA GLY A 152 -2.29 -3.49 -13.01
C GLY A 152 -3.13 -2.49 -12.23
N ALA A 153 -4.09 -1.86 -12.91
CA ALA A 153 -5.02 -0.94 -12.28
C ALA A 153 -6.27 -1.67 -11.76
N LEU A 154 -6.82 -1.22 -10.65
CA LEU A 154 -8.15 -1.63 -10.23
C LEU A 154 -9.19 -1.08 -11.24
N VAL A 155 -10.25 -1.87 -11.47
CA VAL A 155 -11.32 -1.47 -12.39
C VAL A 155 -11.94 -0.15 -11.92
N PRO A 156 -12.02 0.87 -12.78
CA PRO A 156 -12.73 2.11 -12.46
C PRO A 156 -14.21 1.87 -12.23
N GLY A 157 -14.81 2.71 -11.40
CA GLY A 157 -16.25 2.67 -11.11
C GLY A 157 -16.56 2.84 -9.63
N GLN A 158 -17.83 2.76 -9.32
CA GLN A 158 -18.33 2.87 -7.95
C GLN A 158 -18.09 1.55 -7.21
N TYR A 159 -17.50 1.62 -6.01
CA TYR A 159 -17.15 0.48 -5.18
C TYR A 159 -18.11 0.27 -4.01
N SER A 160 -18.71 1.33 -3.51
CA SER A 160 -19.67 1.21 -2.40
C SER A 160 -20.76 2.29 -2.43
N SER A 161 -21.84 2.00 -1.71
CA SER A 161 -22.96 2.90 -1.51
C SER A 161 -23.49 2.76 -0.07
N TYR A 162 -23.76 3.90 0.60
CA TYR A 162 -24.47 3.96 1.88
C TYR A 162 -25.79 4.68 1.68
N ARG A 163 -26.91 3.97 1.88
CA ARG A 163 -28.24 4.41 1.43
C ARG A 163 -29.36 3.82 2.28
N SER A 164 -30.58 4.32 2.08
CA SER A 164 -31.79 3.63 2.52
C SER A 164 -32.03 2.37 1.67
N VAL A 165 -32.49 1.31 2.30
CA VAL A 165 -32.86 0.06 1.60
C VAL A 165 -34.03 0.32 0.64
N GLU A 166 -34.99 1.12 1.05
CA GLU A 166 -36.23 1.43 0.30
C GLU A 166 -35.98 2.46 -0.83
N TYR A 167 -34.93 3.28 -0.70
CA TYR A 167 -34.59 4.35 -1.65
C TYR A 167 -33.14 4.21 -2.17
N PRO A 168 -32.82 3.15 -2.90
CA PRO A 168 -31.44 2.86 -3.31
C PRO A 168 -30.86 3.89 -4.29
N GLY A 169 -31.70 4.66 -4.98
CA GLY A 169 -31.28 5.71 -5.92
C GLY A 169 -30.79 7.00 -5.27
N TYR A 170 -30.87 7.12 -3.96
CA TYR A 170 -30.49 8.33 -3.21
C TYR A 170 -29.42 8.03 -2.16
N PRO A 171 -28.20 7.60 -2.51
CA PRO A 171 -27.19 7.28 -1.52
C PRO A 171 -26.69 8.53 -0.80
N PHE A 172 -26.50 8.44 0.52
CA PHE A 172 -25.79 9.46 1.29
C PHE A 172 -24.33 9.58 0.86
N LEU A 173 -23.69 8.42 0.67
CA LEU A 173 -22.27 8.31 0.40
C LEU A 173 -22.02 7.25 -0.65
N THR A 174 -21.19 7.59 -1.62
CA THR A 174 -20.61 6.64 -2.57
C THR A 174 -19.08 6.67 -2.46
N SER A 175 -18.43 5.64 -2.95
CA SER A 175 -16.99 5.64 -3.13
C SER A 175 -16.65 5.13 -4.53
N THR A 176 -15.75 5.86 -5.21
CA THR A 176 -15.48 5.65 -6.64
C THR A 176 -13.97 5.63 -6.91
N VAL A 177 -13.52 4.68 -7.73
CA VAL A 177 -12.20 4.67 -8.36
C VAL A 177 -12.30 5.33 -9.73
N TYR A 178 -11.60 6.41 -9.96
CA TYR A 178 -11.55 7.11 -11.24
C TYR A 178 -10.26 6.77 -11.99
N GLY A 179 -10.40 6.28 -13.23
CA GLY A 179 -9.25 5.92 -14.06
C GLY A 179 -8.27 4.98 -13.33
N ASN A 180 -6.99 5.29 -13.38
CA ASN A 180 -5.92 4.50 -12.75
C ASN A 180 -5.59 4.99 -11.32
N ALA A 181 -6.58 5.46 -10.57
CA ALA A 181 -6.38 6.03 -9.23
C ALA A 181 -5.82 5.02 -8.21
N ILE A 182 -5.96 3.73 -8.47
CA ILE A 182 -5.34 2.64 -7.67
C ILE A 182 -4.62 1.70 -8.63
N THR A 183 -3.30 1.60 -8.50
CA THR A 183 -2.48 0.70 -9.31
C THR A 183 -1.63 -0.21 -8.44
N ILE A 184 -1.55 -1.48 -8.81
CA ILE A 184 -0.77 -2.50 -8.12
C ILE A 184 0.50 -2.79 -8.92
N ALA A 185 1.65 -2.75 -8.26
CA ALA A 185 2.93 -3.13 -8.82
C ALA A 185 3.48 -4.32 -8.03
N SER A 186 3.35 -5.52 -8.58
CA SER A 186 3.83 -6.75 -7.98
C SER A 186 5.23 -7.12 -8.45
N SER A 187 5.67 -6.59 -9.59
CA SER A 187 7.07 -6.71 -10.02
C SER A 187 7.93 -5.82 -9.13
N SER A 188 8.71 -6.42 -8.25
CA SER A 188 9.54 -5.70 -7.28
C SER A 188 10.68 -6.55 -6.77
N CYS A 189 11.74 -5.87 -6.34
CA CYS A 189 12.86 -6.50 -5.63
C CYS A 189 13.02 -5.88 -4.24
N GLU A 190 13.64 -6.62 -3.34
CA GLU A 190 14.00 -6.13 -2.00
C GLU A 190 15.35 -6.67 -1.56
N ILE A 191 16.05 -5.94 -0.70
CA ILE A 191 17.26 -6.41 -0.03
C ILE A 191 16.82 -7.31 1.13
N MET A 192 17.30 -8.55 1.12
CA MET A 192 16.99 -9.53 2.15
C MET A 192 17.77 -9.27 3.43
N GLY A 193 17.13 -9.50 4.57
CA GLY A 193 17.75 -9.35 5.89
C GLY A 193 17.78 -7.91 6.38
N ASN A 194 18.86 -7.53 7.05
CA ASN A 194 18.95 -6.17 7.61
C ASN A 194 19.28 -5.15 6.52
N ILE A 195 18.34 -4.23 6.27
CA ILE A 195 18.51 -3.12 5.31
C ILE A 195 19.62 -2.15 5.72
N ASN A 196 19.94 -2.06 7.02
CA ASN A 196 21.02 -1.25 7.54
C ASN A 196 22.22 -2.15 7.86
N LYS A 197 22.96 -2.56 6.84
CA LYS A 197 24.09 -3.46 6.98
C LYS A 197 25.34 -2.72 7.46
N THR A 198 25.93 -3.21 8.53
CA THR A 198 27.23 -2.72 9.01
C THR A 198 28.34 -3.71 8.62
N VAL A 199 29.38 -3.20 7.99
CA VAL A 199 30.59 -3.97 7.62
C VAL A 199 31.76 -3.45 8.45
N ASN A 200 32.29 -4.29 9.32
CA ASN A 200 33.42 -3.95 10.19
C ASN A 200 34.73 -4.30 9.49
N LEU A 201 35.48 -3.28 9.08
CA LEU A 201 36.82 -3.47 8.52
C LEU A 201 37.83 -3.76 9.63
N PRO A 202 38.84 -4.61 9.38
CA PRO A 202 39.89 -4.89 10.34
C PRO A 202 40.78 -3.66 10.60
N THR A 203 41.40 -3.62 11.78
CA THR A 203 42.42 -2.60 12.06
C THR A 203 43.67 -2.90 11.23
N VAL A 204 44.20 -1.86 10.56
CA VAL A 204 45.38 -1.98 9.71
C VAL A 204 46.47 -0.99 10.17
N ASN A 205 47.73 -1.32 9.89
CA ASN A 205 48.85 -0.43 10.23
C ASN A 205 49.01 0.63 9.10
N LYS A 206 49.18 1.91 9.46
CA LYS A 206 49.44 2.97 8.48
C LYS A 206 50.71 2.71 7.64
N ALA A 207 51.69 1.98 8.20
CA ALA A 207 52.94 1.62 7.48
C ALA A 207 52.75 0.69 6.31
N ASP A 208 51.59 0.03 6.24
CA ASP A 208 51.24 -0.89 5.16
C ASP A 208 50.76 -0.13 3.91
N PHE A 209 50.36 1.13 4.04
CA PHE A 209 50.03 1.99 2.93
C PHE A 209 51.32 2.49 2.25
N LYS A 210 51.42 2.28 0.93
CA LYS A 210 52.64 2.51 0.13
C LYS A 210 52.54 3.70 -0.83
N GLY A 211 51.46 4.46 -0.74
CA GLY A 211 51.16 5.60 -1.61
C GLY A 211 49.71 5.64 -2.04
N VAL A 212 49.32 6.75 -2.65
CA VAL A 212 47.95 6.95 -3.18
C VAL A 212 47.60 5.78 -4.08
N GLY A 213 46.42 5.18 -3.85
CA GLY A 213 45.95 4.00 -4.57
C GLY A 213 46.26 2.66 -3.87
N SER A 214 47.09 2.62 -2.81
CA SER A 214 47.31 1.39 -2.06
C SER A 214 46.07 1.03 -1.23
N VAL A 215 45.80 -0.28 -1.08
CA VAL A 215 44.60 -0.82 -0.43
C VAL A 215 44.99 -1.76 0.71
N GLN A 216 44.16 -1.81 1.76
CA GLN A 216 44.40 -2.65 2.93
C GLN A 216 43.07 -3.07 3.57
N GLY A 217 43.10 -4.13 4.36
CA GLY A 217 41.99 -4.49 5.26
C GLY A 217 40.72 -4.90 4.56
N GLU A 218 40.79 -5.83 3.62
CA GLU A 218 39.64 -6.32 2.89
C GLU A 218 38.66 -7.09 3.80
N GLN A 219 37.38 -6.80 3.67
CA GLN A 219 36.30 -7.48 4.35
C GLN A 219 35.19 -7.83 3.37
N ALA A 220 34.93 -9.13 3.20
CA ALA A 220 33.85 -9.63 2.37
C ALA A 220 32.48 -9.50 3.07
N PHE A 221 31.44 -9.26 2.28
CA PHE A 221 30.05 -9.30 2.69
C PHE A 221 29.15 -9.55 1.47
N ASP A 222 27.88 -9.94 1.70
CA ASP A 222 26.93 -10.20 0.63
C ASP A 222 25.76 -9.23 0.67
N LEU A 223 25.26 -8.84 -0.50
CA LEU A 223 23.95 -8.26 -0.69
C LEU A 223 23.06 -9.30 -1.36
N ASN A 224 22.01 -9.73 -0.65
CA ASN A 224 21.04 -10.69 -1.16
C ASN A 224 19.80 -9.93 -1.60
N ILE A 225 19.44 -10.03 -2.87
CA ILE A 225 18.29 -9.34 -3.47
C ILE A 225 17.27 -10.39 -3.90
N LEU A 226 16.06 -10.31 -3.37
CA LEU A 226 14.95 -11.15 -3.78
C LEU A 226 14.04 -10.35 -4.71
N CYS A 227 13.79 -10.86 -5.90
CA CYS A 227 12.95 -10.23 -6.91
C CYS A 227 11.76 -11.13 -7.26
N ASN A 228 10.59 -10.53 -7.42
CA ASN A 228 9.38 -11.16 -7.92
C ASN A 228 8.90 -10.38 -9.15
N GLY A 229 8.73 -11.05 -10.29
CA GLY A 229 8.28 -10.47 -11.54
C GLY A 229 6.78 -10.16 -11.58
N GLY A 230 6.03 -10.65 -10.59
CA GLY A 230 4.58 -10.51 -10.54
C GLY A 230 3.85 -11.31 -11.63
N LYS A 231 2.53 -11.27 -11.60
CA LYS A 231 1.68 -11.87 -12.63
C LYS A 231 0.89 -10.76 -13.33
N ASN A 232 1.01 -10.68 -14.66
CA ASN A 232 0.22 -9.74 -15.43
C ASN A 232 -1.10 -10.41 -15.85
N PRO A 233 -2.28 -9.88 -15.44
CA PRO A 233 -3.58 -10.48 -15.76
C PRO A 233 -3.91 -10.43 -17.25
N THR A 234 -3.27 -9.56 -18.03
CA THR A 234 -3.47 -9.47 -19.48
C THR A 234 -2.68 -10.50 -20.28
N GLY A 235 -1.83 -11.30 -19.62
CA GLY A 235 -0.89 -12.20 -20.28
C GLY A 235 0.30 -11.51 -20.94
N TYR A 236 0.43 -10.19 -20.80
CA TYR A 236 1.61 -9.44 -21.26
C TYR A 236 2.81 -9.82 -20.40
N GLU A 237 3.89 -10.23 -21.02
CA GLU A 237 5.16 -10.50 -20.32
C GLU A 237 5.97 -9.21 -20.19
N GLU A 238 6.04 -8.71 -18.97
CA GLU A 238 6.97 -7.64 -18.63
C GLU A 238 8.37 -8.20 -18.50
N THR A 239 9.36 -7.41 -18.92
CA THR A 239 10.76 -7.72 -18.79
C THR A 239 11.48 -6.50 -18.25
N ASN A 240 11.99 -6.59 -17.02
CA ASN A 240 12.68 -5.49 -16.35
C ASN A 240 14.16 -5.87 -16.18
N LYS A 241 15.06 -5.00 -16.57
CA LYS A 241 16.48 -5.14 -16.18
C LYS A 241 16.65 -4.66 -14.76
N ILE A 242 17.30 -5.46 -13.94
CA ILE A 242 17.54 -5.16 -12.53
C ILE A 242 19.01 -4.78 -12.36
N SER A 243 19.25 -3.63 -11.76
CA SER A 243 20.58 -3.14 -11.42
C SER A 243 20.63 -2.57 -10.00
N LEU A 244 21.83 -2.45 -9.44
CA LEU A 244 22.10 -1.73 -8.20
C LEU A 244 22.90 -0.48 -8.52
N SER A 245 22.54 0.65 -7.91
CA SER A 245 23.37 1.84 -7.85
C SER A 245 23.77 2.16 -6.41
N PHE A 246 24.93 2.80 -6.24
CA PHE A 246 25.50 3.12 -4.95
C PHE A 246 25.74 4.63 -4.87
N ASP A 247 25.00 5.30 -4.01
CA ASP A 247 25.22 6.72 -3.72
C ASP A 247 25.97 6.90 -2.40
N TYR A 248 27.01 7.73 -2.40
CA TYR A 248 27.86 8.02 -1.25
C TYR A 248 28.63 9.32 -1.41
N ASP A 249 29.15 9.85 -0.32
CA ASP A 249 30.11 10.96 -0.37
C ASP A 249 31.45 10.45 -0.91
N ALA A 250 31.89 10.95 -2.05
CA ALA A 250 33.16 10.58 -2.66
C ALA A 250 34.33 11.27 -1.94
N ALA A 251 35.48 10.60 -1.87
CA ALA A 251 36.69 11.11 -1.19
C ALA A 251 37.29 12.36 -1.85
N GLY A 252 36.89 12.66 -3.08
CA GLY A 252 37.30 13.87 -3.83
C GLY A 252 36.73 13.85 -5.25
N THR A 253 36.79 14.97 -5.93
CA THR A 253 36.21 15.13 -7.29
C THR A 253 36.80 14.16 -8.32
N GLY A 254 38.04 13.70 -8.15
CA GLY A 254 38.68 12.69 -9.00
C GLY A 254 38.58 11.24 -8.46
N MET A 255 37.91 11.01 -7.34
CA MET A 255 37.87 9.72 -6.63
C MET A 255 36.43 9.21 -6.47
N GLN A 256 35.67 9.19 -7.56
CA GLN A 256 34.26 8.74 -7.54
C GLN A 256 34.10 7.24 -7.21
N ASN A 257 35.19 6.50 -7.10
CA ASN A 257 35.26 5.08 -6.72
C ASN A 257 35.72 4.85 -5.28
N VAL A 258 35.80 5.91 -4.47
CA VAL A 258 36.24 5.86 -3.06
C VAL A 258 35.28 6.66 -2.20
N LEU A 259 34.71 6.03 -1.17
CA LEU A 259 33.87 6.66 -0.17
C LEU A 259 34.73 7.51 0.76
N ALA A 260 34.27 8.72 1.05
CA ALA A 260 34.94 9.60 2.02
C ALA A 260 34.86 9.02 3.43
N ASN A 261 35.88 9.31 4.23
CA ASN A 261 35.79 9.12 5.68
C ASN A 261 34.91 10.22 6.28
N THR A 262 33.70 9.87 6.70
CA THR A 262 32.71 10.78 7.30
C THR A 262 32.80 10.82 8.84
N ASN A 263 33.82 10.20 9.44
CA ASN A 263 34.01 10.28 10.89
C ASN A 263 34.40 11.69 11.30
N SER A 264 33.54 12.37 12.05
CA SER A 264 33.75 13.76 12.52
C SER A 264 34.38 13.85 13.93
N SER A 265 34.74 12.71 14.52
CA SER A 265 35.40 12.74 15.87
C SER A 265 36.82 13.25 15.77
N GLY A 266 37.33 13.86 16.84
CA GLY A 266 38.71 14.32 16.94
C GLY A 266 39.79 13.23 16.79
N THR A 267 39.36 11.95 16.62
CA THR A 267 40.18 10.78 16.37
C THR A 267 40.00 10.23 14.95
N SER A 268 39.56 11.06 13.99
CA SER A 268 39.33 10.67 12.62
C SER A 268 40.65 10.43 11.89
N ALA A 269 40.72 9.34 11.10
CA ALA A 269 41.81 9.12 10.17
C ALA A 269 41.74 10.11 8.99
N SER A 270 42.89 10.50 8.44
CA SER A 270 42.95 11.30 7.21
C SER A 270 43.84 10.66 6.16
N GLY A 271 43.63 11.00 4.90
CA GLY A 271 44.34 10.44 3.76
C GLY A 271 43.93 9.01 3.40
N VAL A 272 42.76 8.56 3.92
CA VAL A 272 42.21 7.23 3.65
C VAL A 272 40.70 7.32 3.52
N GLY A 273 40.13 6.56 2.60
CA GLY A 273 38.70 6.33 2.40
C GLY A 273 38.39 4.82 2.34
N VAL A 274 37.17 4.50 1.94
CA VAL A 274 36.73 3.11 1.75
C VAL A 274 36.41 2.88 0.27
N GLN A 275 36.84 1.76 -0.26
CA GLN A 275 36.51 1.33 -1.60
C GLN A 275 35.64 0.07 -1.54
N LEU A 276 34.60 0.04 -2.35
CA LEU A 276 33.72 -1.12 -2.54
C LEU A 276 34.05 -1.83 -3.85
N LEU A 277 34.00 -3.15 -3.83
CA LEU A 277 34.13 -4.00 -5.02
C LEU A 277 32.97 -4.97 -5.05
N SER A 278 32.51 -5.30 -6.25
CA SER A 278 31.59 -6.40 -6.50
C SER A 278 32.33 -7.54 -7.19
N GLN A 279 32.09 -8.76 -6.72
CA GLN A 279 32.55 -10.00 -7.35
C GLN A 279 31.41 -10.71 -8.09
N TYR A 280 30.31 -10.01 -8.33
CA TYR A 280 29.14 -10.56 -9.00
C TYR A 280 29.50 -11.03 -10.42
N LYS A 281 29.03 -12.23 -10.80
CA LYS A 281 29.37 -12.92 -12.06
C LYS A 281 30.88 -13.09 -12.28
N ASN A 282 31.64 -13.32 -11.19
CA ASN A 282 33.09 -13.47 -11.22
C ASN A 282 33.87 -12.26 -11.79
N ALA A 283 33.24 -11.09 -11.84
CA ALA A 283 33.87 -9.85 -12.22
C ALA A 283 34.36 -9.12 -10.97
N ASN A 284 35.66 -8.82 -10.90
CA ASN A 284 36.21 -8.01 -9.81
C ASN A 284 36.07 -6.51 -10.18
N ARG A 285 34.85 -5.99 -10.01
CA ARG A 285 34.50 -4.62 -10.44
C ARG A 285 34.51 -3.65 -9.26
N VAL A 286 35.29 -2.59 -9.38
CA VAL A 286 35.21 -1.48 -8.42
C VAL A 286 33.90 -0.73 -8.60
N ILE A 287 33.23 -0.43 -7.49
CA ILE A 287 32.00 0.34 -7.48
C ILE A 287 32.34 1.82 -7.62
N VAL A 288 31.72 2.46 -8.59
CA VAL A 288 31.77 3.91 -8.81
C VAL A 288 30.46 4.52 -8.41
N LYS A 289 30.49 5.71 -7.82
CA LYS A 289 29.30 6.44 -7.38
C LYS A 289 28.28 6.55 -8.51
N ASN A 290 27.04 6.16 -8.24
CA ASN A 290 25.89 6.18 -9.14
C ASN A 290 26.01 5.32 -10.42
N ASP A 291 27.09 4.56 -10.59
CA ASP A 291 27.16 3.60 -11.68
C ASP A 291 26.25 2.41 -11.42
N LYS A 292 25.65 1.87 -12.50
CA LYS A 292 24.77 0.71 -12.43
C LYS A 292 25.58 -0.59 -12.43
N LEU A 293 25.37 -1.42 -11.42
CA LEU A 293 25.80 -2.82 -11.37
C LEU A 293 24.64 -3.69 -11.86
N GLU A 294 24.67 -4.15 -13.10
CA GLU A 294 23.64 -4.99 -13.69
C GLU A 294 23.60 -6.38 -13.03
N LEU A 295 22.45 -6.76 -12.48
CA LEU A 295 22.21 -8.07 -11.90
C LEU A 295 21.68 -9.06 -12.94
N GLY A 296 20.66 -8.67 -13.68
CA GLY A 296 20.02 -9.52 -14.66
C GLY A 296 18.68 -8.97 -15.11
N THR A 297 17.88 -9.88 -15.66
CA THR A 297 16.54 -9.58 -16.17
C THR A 297 15.51 -10.32 -15.34
N LEU A 298 14.45 -9.65 -14.95
CA LEU A 298 13.31 -10.19 -14.25
C LEU A 298 12.11 -10.19 -15.20
N LYS A 299 11.53 -11.34 -15.46
CA LYS A 299 10.33 -11.50 -16.29
C LYS A 299 9.10 -11.70 -15.41
N SER A 300 7.91 -11.48 -15.99
CA SER A 300 6.65 -11.87 -15.36
C SER A 300 6.70 -13.33 -14.91
N ASN A 301 6.15 -13.61 -13.73
CA ASN A 301 6.15 -14.90 -13.04
C ASN A 301 7.51 -15.41 -12.52
N ASP A 302 8.61 -14.72 -12.79
CA ASP A 302 9.90 -15.08 -12.21
C ASP A 302 9.92 -14.80 -10.70
N ASN A 303 10.66 -15.65 -9.98
CA ASN A 303 11.05 -15.40 -8.60
C ASN A 303 12.56 -15.71 -8.51
N ILE A 304 13.36 -14.65 -8.47
CA ILE A 304 14.82 -14.75 -8.62
C ILE A 304 15.50 -14.16 -7.39
N GLN A 305 16.46 -14.88 -6.85
CA GLN A 305 17.36 -14.36 -5.84
C GLN A 305 18.72 -14.08 -6.46
N TYR A 306 19.17 -12.84 -6.35
CA TYR A 306 20.53 -12.43 -6.71
C TYR A 306 21.38 -12.38 -5.45
N ASN A 307 22.44 -13.17 -5.41
CA ASN A 307 23.49 -13.07 -4.39
C ASN A 307 24.64 -12.25 -4.99
N VAL A 308 24.91 -11.09 -4.40
CA VAL A 308 25.92 -10.14 -4.88
C VAL A 308 27.06 -10.10 -3.86
N PRO A 309 28.14 -10.89 -4.09
CA PRO A 309 29.32 -10.85 -3.24
C PRO A 309 30.02 -9.49 -3.39
N MET A 310 30.32 -8.88 -2.26
CA MET A 310 30.96 -7.59 -2.15
C MET A 310 32.18 -7.64 -1.27
N THR A 311 33.10 -6.73 -1.49
CA THR A 311 34.25 -6.49 -0.62
C THR A 311 34.36 -5.01 -0.32
N ALA A 312 34.57 -4.67 0.93
CA ALA A 312 34.95 -3.34 1.37
C ALA A 312 36.42 -3.35 1.80
N ARG A 313 37.16 -2.29 1.50
CA ARG A 313 38.58 -2.15 1.88
C ARG A 313 38.98 -0.69 2.06
N TYR A 314 40.02 -0.44 2.84
CA TYR A 314 40.62 0.87 2.91
C TYR A 314 41.35 1.18 1.61
N TYR A 315 41.30 2.45 1.22
CA TYR A 315 42.01 3.00 0.05
C TYR A 315 42.75 4.28 0.44
N GLN A 316 44.05 4.35 0.15
CA GLN A 316 44.84 5.54 0.43
C GLN A 316 44.54 6.65 -0.57
N THR A 317 44.02 7.79 -0.07
CA THR A 317 43.57 8.93 -0.87
C THR A 317 44.59 10.09 -0.92
N ALA A 318 45.58 10.10 -0.01
CA ALA A 318 46.61 11.15 0.02
C ALA A 318 47.98 10.55 0.28
N THR A 319 49.05 11.31 -0.04
CA THR A 319 50.43 10.88 0.17
C THR A 319 50.76 10.60 1.64
N LYS A 320 50.09 11.30 2.58
CA LYS A 320 50.23 11.11 4.01
C LYS A 320 48.97 10.56 4.63
N VAL A 321 49.09 9.45 5.35
CA VAL A 321 48.00 8.84 6.15
C VAL A 321 48.20 9.18 7.59
N MET A 322 47.18 9.74 8.26
CA MET A 322 47.13 9.90 9.69
C MET A 322 46.23 8.82 10.31
N PRO A 323 46.71 8.13 11.38
CA PRO A 323 45.93 7.07 12.00
C PRO A 323 44.68 7.64 12.71
N GLY A 324 43.65 6.83 12.78
CA GLY A 324 42.37 7.21 13.39
C GLY A 324 41.22 6.29 12.96
N LYS A 325 40.02 6.69 13.34
CA LYS A 325 38.81 5.96 12.99
C LYS A 325 38.33 6.31 11.58
N VAL A 326 37.87 5.29 10.83
CA VAL A 326 37.26 5.45 9.52
C VAL A 326 35.80 5.03 9.61
N ARG A 327 34.92 5.88 9.08
CA ARG A 327 33.49 5.59 8.89
C ARG A 327 33.11 6.07 7.49
N ALA A 328 32.47 5.19 6.72
CA ALA A 328 31.90 5.54 5.43
C ALA A 328 30.50 4.97 5.35
N MET A 329 29.65 5.57 4.52
CA MET A 329 28.27 5.15 4.32
C MET A 329 27.93 5.21 2.84
N ALA A 330 27.22 4.21 2.34
CA ALA A 330 26.64 4.18 1.01
C ALA A 330 25.17 3.80 1.08
N THR A 331 24.37 4.45 0.27
CA THR A 331 22.97 4.05 0.02
C THR A 331 22.94 3.17 -1.23
N VAL A 332 22.31 2.01 -1.12
CA VAL A 332 22.13 1.08 -2.25
C VAL A 332 20.69 1.21 -2.74
N THR A 333 20.53 1.49 -4.03
CA THR A 333 19.22 1.59 -4.69
C THR A 333 19.09 0.45 -5.70
N ILE A 334 17.92 -0.21 -5.70
CA ILE A 334 17.55 -1.18 -6.73
C ILE A 334 16.85 -0.42 -7.84
N GLU A 335 17.37 -0.52 -9.04
CA GLU A 335 16.82 0.16 -10.22
C GLU A 335 16.21 -0.84 -11.19
N TYR A 336 15.16 -0.38 -11.88
CA TYR A 336 14.39 -1.13 -12.88
C TYR A 336 14.47 -0.35 -14.19
N ASP A 337 14.95 -0.97 -15.26
CA ASP A 337 15.10 -0.40 -16.62
C ASP A 337 14.31 -1.19 -17.67
#